data_03851027cf1379cf6e9ac8f39fd0582d
#
_entry.id   03851027cf1379cf6e9ac8f39fd0582d
#
_cell.length_a   1.000
_cell.length_b   1.000
_cell.length_c   1.000
_cell.angle_alpha   90.00
_cell.angle_beta   90.00
_cell.angle_gamma   90.00
#
_symmetry.space_group_name_H-M   'P 1'
#
loop_
_entity.id
_entity.type
_entity.pdbx_description
1 polymer ?
#
loop_
_entity_poly.entity_id
_entity_poly.type
_entity_poly.pdbx_seq_one_letter_code
_entity_poly.pdbx_strand_id
1 'polypeptide(L)'
;VTYGAGGSTRERTHNTIKRILESTNLSPASHLTCIGASKQEIEEIAKNYWQMGVKHIVALRGDMPASTPSYQLHPDGYKYANDLVSALKKIADFEISVAGYPEKHPEAPDLETDIDNLKRKIDAGATRIITHFFFDTDIYLQFVEKCQKNNIKVPIVPGILPVSNVKQVKHFSKMCGAKIPKWMSSIFEGLDEKEETRKLIAAIVAVEQCRLLHNNGINDF
;
A
#
# COMPACT_ATOMS: atom_id res chain seq x y z
N VAL A 1 -9.62 3.09 3.33
CA VAL A 1 -10.56 1.98 3.07
C VAL A 1 -10.07 1.19 1.88
N THR A 2 -9.89 -0.11 2.04
CA THR A 2 -9.33 -0.99 1.00
C THR A 2 -10.32 -1.20 -0.17
N TYR A 3 -9.76 -1.34 -1.37
CA TYR A 3 -10.49 -1.65 -2.59
C TYR A 3 -10.27 -3.13 -2.91
N GLY A 4 -11.33 -3.94 -2.91
CA GLY A 4 -11.18 -5.39 -3.02
C GLY A 4 -10.47 -5.85 -4.28
N ALA A 5 -9.58 -6.80 -4.14
CA ALA A 5 -8.94 -7.47 -5.26
C ALA A 5 -10.01 -8.11 -6.18
N GLY A 6 -9.89 -7.91 -7.49
CA GLY A 6 -10.78 -8.52 -8.48
C GLY A 6 -12.18 -7.88 -8.62
N GLY A 7 -12.43 -6.69 -8.06
CA GLY A 7 -13.66 -5.93 -8.33
C GLY A 7 -14.92 -6.35 -7.53
N SER A 8 -14.86 -7.42 -6.74
CA SER A 8 -16.01 -7.97 -6.01
C SER A 8 -16.45 -7.15 -4.78
N THR A 9 -15.68 -6.14 -4.38
CA THR A 9 -15.94 -5.35 -3.16
C THR A 9 -16.03 -3.84 -3.41
N ARG A 10 -16.15 -3.40 -4.68
CA ARG A 10 -16.25 -1.97 -5.03
C ARG A 10 -17.41 -1.28 -4.30
N GLU A 11 -18.59 -1.87 -4.36
CA GLU A 11 -19.78 -1.36 -3.68
C GLU A 11 -19.60 -1.32 -2.16
N ARG A 12 -18.99 -2.35 -1.58
CA ARG A 12 -18.68 -2.40 -0.14
C ARG A 12 -17.73 -1.29 0.28
N THR A 13 -16.69 -1.02 -0.52
CA THR A 13 -15.76 0.08 -0.27
C THR A 13 -16.49 1.42 -0.28
N HIS A 14 -17.30 1.67 -1.30
CA HIS A 14 -18.09 2.88 -1.44
C HIS A 14 -19.03 3.09 -0.23
N ASN A 15 -19.80 2.07 0.14
CA ASN A 15 -20.72 2.11 1.29
C ASN A 15 -19.97 2.34 2.61
N THR A 16 -18.79 1.74 2.78
CA THR A 16 -17.96 1.96 3.98
C THR A 16 -17.48 3.40 4.07
N ILE A 17 -16.99 3.98 2.97
CA ILE A 17 -16.55 5.37 2.89
C ILE A 17 -17.70 6.32 3.22
N LYS A 18 -18.84 6.12 2.58
CA LYS A 18 -20.05 6.90 2.84
C LYS A 18 -20.42 6.89 4.33
N ARG A 19 -20.44 5.70 4.94
CA ARG A 19 -20.74 5.55 6.36
C ARG A 19 -19.73 6.29 7.25
N ILE A 20 -18.43 6.25 6.94
CA ILE A 20 -17.39 6.99 7.69
C ILE A 20 -17.67 8.48 7.60
N LEU A 21 -17.92 9.02 6.41
CA LEU A 21 -18.19 10.44 6.20
C LEU A 21 -19.48 10.92 6.89
N GLU A 22 -20.53 10.09 6.93
CA GLU A 22 -21.82 10.43 7.53
C GLU A 22 -21.85 10.28 9.07
N SER A 23 -21.05 9.35 9.63
CA SER A 23 -21.14 8.99 11.05
C SER A 23 -19.95 9.39 11.89
N THR A 24 -18.92 9.99 11.29
CA THR A 24 -17.67 10.39 12.00
C THR A 24 -17.10 11.68 11.43
N ASN A 25 -16.17 12.30 12.16
CA ASN A 25 -15.37 13.44 11.68
C ASN A 25 -14.05 13.01 11.00
N LEU A 26 -13.91 11.73 10.66
CA LEU A 26 -12.68 11.21 10.03
C LEU A 26 -12.66 11.54 8.54
N SER A 27 -11.49 11.86 8.03
CA SER A 27 -11.23 12.02 6.60
C SER A 27 -10.76 10.69 6.00
N PRO A 28 -11.63 9.93 5.31
CA PRO A 28 -11.23 8.64 4.77
C PRO A 28 -10.31 8.79 3.56
N ALA A 29 -9.24 7.99 3.51
CA ALA A 29 -8.51 7.73 2.29
C ALA A 29 -9.07 6.47 1.61
N SER A 30 -9.38 6.57 0.31
CA SER A 30 -9.89 5.44 -0.46
C SER A 30 -8.78 4.82 -1.30
N HIS A 31 -8.63 3.50 -1.22
CA HIS A 31 -7.86 2.79 -2.24
C HIS A 31 -8.61 2.82 -3.57
N LEU A 32 -7.88 3.00 -4.66
CA LEU A 32 -8.40 2.89 -6.02
C LEU A 32 -7.37 2.14 -6.87
N THR A 33 -7.81 1.06 -7.51
CA THR A 33 -6.97 0.27 -8.39
C THR A 33 -7.39 0.47 -9.84
N CYS A 34 -6.44 0.49 -10.76
CA CYS A 34 -6.73 0.65 -12.19
C CYS A 34 -6.88 -0.67 -12.95
N ILE A 35 -6.48 -1.79 -12.37
CA ILE A 35 -6.55 -3.07 -13.04
C ILE A 35 -8.01 -3.52 -13.24
N GLY A 36 -8.32 -4.07 -14.42
CA GLY A 36 -9.62 -4.67 -14.71
C GLY A 36 -10.77 -3.70 -14.98
N ALA A 37 -10.48 -2.40 -15.13
CA ALA A 37 -11.48 -1.39 -15.42
C ALA A 37 -11.05 -0.48 -16.58
N SER A 38 -12.02 0.07 -17.29
CA SER A 38 -11.77 1.11 -18.28
C SER A 38 -11.39 2.45 -17.63
N LYS A 39 -10.76 3.33 -18.39
CA LYS A 39 -10.48 4.70 -17.93
C LYS A 39 -11.74 5.42 -17.51
N GLN A 40 -12.81 5.29 -18.29
CA GLN A 40 -14.09 5.93 -18.01
C GLN A 40 -14.66 5.50 -16.66
N GLU A 41 -14.70 4.18 -16.37
CA GLU A 41 -15.18 3.66 -15.09
C GLU A 41 -14.37 4.21 -13.91
N ILE A 42 -13.02 4.24 -14.03
CA ILE A 42 -12.15 4.77 -12.98
C ILE A 42 -12.37 6.26 -12.75
N GLU A 43 -12.52 7.02 -13.83
CA GLU A 43 -12.76 8.46 -13.76
C GLU A 43 -14.12 8.80 -13.14
N GLU A 44 -15.16 8.03 -13.47
CA GLU A 44 -16.49 8.16 -12.84
C GLU A 44 -16.44 7.87 -11.34
N ILE A 45 -15.75 6.80 -10.93
CA ILE A 45 -15.54 6.48 -9.51
C ILE A 45 -14.80 7.61 -8.81
N ALA A 46 -13.75 8.15 -9.40
CA ALA A 46 -12.97 9.25 -8.83
C ALA A 46 -13.81 10.52 -8.68
N LYS A 47 -14.61 10.89 -9.69
CA LYS A 47 -15.53 12.03 -9.61
C LYS A 47 -16.55 11.84 -8.49
N ASN A 48 -17.13 10.65 -8.36
CA ASN A 48 -18.07 10.32 -7.29
C ASN A 48 -17.43 10.45 -5.91
N TYR A 49 -16.20 9.94 -5.73
CA TYR A 49 -15.46 10.10 -4.47
C TYR A 49 -15.23 11.57 -4.12
N TRP A 50 -14.81 12.39 -5.10
CA TRP A 50 -14.62 13.81 -4.89
C TRP A 50 -15.91 14.51 -4.45
N GLN A 51 -17.03 14.21 -5.13
CA GLN A 51 -18.36 14.76 -4.81
C GLN A 51 -18.83 14.33 -3.42
N MET A 52 -18.52 13.13 -2.97
CA MET A 52 -18.81 12.65 -1.62
C MET A 52 -17.94 13.30 -0.54
N GLY A 53 -16.89 14.06 -0.90
CA GLY A 53 -15.98 14.69 0.04
C GLY A 53 -14.70 13.90 0.31
N VAL A 54 -14.45 12.79 -0.37
CA VAL A 54 -13.15 12.08 -0.30
C VAL A 54 -12.10 12.92 -1.00
N LYS A 55 -11.07 13.32 -0.26
CA LYS A 55 -9.97 14.14 -0.78
C LYS A 55 -8.67 13.34 -0.96
N HIS A 56 -8.56 12.18 -0.33
CA HIS A 56 -7.36 11.37 -0.34
C HIS A 56 -7.59 10.02 -1.02
N ILE A 57 -6.76 9.71 -2.03
CA ILE A 57 -6.78 8.45 -2.76
C ILE A 57 -5.45 7.72 -2.55
N VAL A 58 -5.50 6.43 -2.28
CA VAL A 58 -4.34 5.53 -2.37
C VAL A 58 -4.40 4.87 -3.75
N ALA A 59 -3.61 5.38 -4.69
CA ALA A 59 -3.62 4.96 -6.09
C ALA A 59 -2.69 3.75 -6.30
N LEU A 60 -3.25 2.64 -6.73
CA LEU A 60 -2.55 1.36 -6.92
C LEU A 60 -2.83 0.83 -8.33
N ARG A 61 -1.91 0.01 -8.85
CA ARG A 61 -2.21 -0.77 -10.05
C ARG A 61 -3.30 -1.81 -9.75
N GLY A 62 -3.19 -2.48 -8.63
CA GLY A 62 -3.92 -3.68 -8.27
C GLY A 62 -3.18 -4.95 -8.68
N ASP A 63 -3.55 -6.07 -8.06
CA ASP A 63 -2.95 -7.37 -8.32
C ASP A 63 -3.69 -8.10 -9.42
N MET A 64 -2.94 -8.87 -10.21
CA MET A 64 -3.53 -9.77 -11.20
C MET A 64 -4.29 -10.88 -10.48
N PRO A 65 -5.52 -11.22 -10.91
CA PRO A 65 -6.25 -12.33 -10.32
C PRO A 65 -5.46 -13.64 -10.46
N ALA A 66 -5.14 -14.28 -9.35
CA ALA A 66 -4.37 -15.53 -9.33
C ALA A 66 -5.05 -16.69 -10.08
N SER A 67 -6.38 -16.61 -10.24
CA SER A 67 -7.21 -17.61 -10.93
C SER A 67 -7.23 -17.48 -12.46
N THR A 68 -6.62 -16.46 -13.04
CA THR A 68 -6.72 -16.16 -14.46
C THR A 68 -5.33 -15.96 -15.06
N PRO A 69 -4.59 -17.03 -15.41
CA PRO A 69 -3.23 -16.92 -15.98
C PRO A 69 -3.18 -16.14 -17.31
N SER A 70 -4.32 -15.98 -17.98
CA SER A 70 -4.48 -15.24 -19.23
C SER A 70 -5.15 -13.87 -19.05
N TYR A 71 -5.16 -13.33 -17.79
CA TYR A 71 -5.78 -12.03 -17.55
C TYR A 71 -5.09 -10.96 -18.40
N GLN A 72 -5.85 -10.35 -19.28
CA GLN A 72 -5.40 -9.22 -20.08
C GLN A 72 -5.85 -7.91 -19.41
N LEU A 73 -4.97 -6.93 -19.44
CA LEU A 73 -5.34 -5.57 -19.04
C LEU A 73 -6.52 -5.10 -19.89
N HIS A 74 -7.44 -4.35 -19.29
CA HIS A 74 -8.56 -3.78 -20.05
C HIS A 74 -7.98 -2.94 -21.22
N PRO A 75 -8.42 -3.13 -22.48
CA PRO A 75 -7.84 -2.43 -23.63
C PRO A 75 -7.79 -0.92 -23.45
N ASP A 76 -8.86 -0.34 -22.89
CA ASP A 76 -8.98 1.09 -22.60
C ASP A 76 -8.66 1.43 -21.14
N GLY A 77 -7.94 0.57 -20.42
CA GLY A 77 -7.56 0.76 -19.04
C GLY A 77 -6.26 1.53 -18.85
N TYR A 78 -6.01 1.96 -17.61
CA TYR A 78 -4.69 2.44 -17.19
C TYR A 78 -3.77 1.24 -16.93
N LYS A 79 -2.56 1.28 -17.47
CA LYS A 79 -1.58 0.19 -17.33
C LYS A 79 -0.93 0.15 -15.94
N TYR A 80 -0.58 1.31 -15.42
CA TYR A 80 0.22 1.47 -14.23
C TYR A 80 -0.35 2.55 -13.30
N ALA A 81 0.09 2.52 -12.05
CA ALA A 81 -0.35 3.48 -11.04
C ALA A 81 0.03 4.94 -11.38
N ASN A 82 1.13 5.19 -12.10
CA ASN A 82 1.48 6.55 -12.56
C ASN A 82 0.46 7.11 -13.56
N ASP A 83 -0.11 6.28 -14.43
CA ASP A 83 -1.15 6.69 -15.37
C ASP A 83 -2.43 7.07 -14.60
N LEU A 84 -2.79 6.25 -13.60
CA LEU A 84 -3.90 6.53 -12.70
C LEU A 84 -3.69 7.85 -11.93
N VAL A 85 -2.50 8.07 -11.36
CA VAL A 85 -2.16 9.32 -10.65
C VAL A 85 -2.34 10.52 -11.56
N SER A 86 -1.81 10.48 -12.79
CA SER A 86 -1.95 11.56 -13.77
C SER A 86 -3.42 11.85 -14.10
N ALA A 87 -4.25 10.82 -14.21
CA ALA A 87 -5.68 10.98 -14.47
C ALA A 87 -6.41 11.59 -13.28
N LEU A 88 -6.15 11.12 -12.07
CA LEU A 88 -6.75 11.64 -10.84
C LEU A 88 -6.46 13.13 -10.64
N LYS A 89 -5.22 13.56 -10.90
CA LYS A 89 -4.83 15.00 -10.79
C LYS A 89 -5.53 15.90 -11.82
N LYS A 90 -6.01 15.34 -12.94
CA LYS A 90 -6.81 16.07 -13.93
C LYS A 90 -8.29 16.19 -13.53
N ILE A 91 -8.78 15.28 -12.70
CA ILE A 91 -10.19 15.23 -12.27
C ILE A 91 -10.45 16.23 -11.15
N ALA A 92 -9.58 16.22 -10.13
CA ALA A 92 -9.70 17.09 -8.96
C ALA A 92 -8.37 17.16 -8.20
N ASP A 93 -8.28 18.08 -7.24
CA ASP A 93 -7.08 18.26 -6.43
C ASP A 93 -6.99 17.23 -5.30
N PHE A 94 -6.93 15.96 -5.68
CA PHE A 94 -6.71 14.88 -4.73
C PHE A 94 -5.32 14.92 -4.10
N GLU A 95 -5.24 14.64 -2.80
CA GLU A 95 -4.02 14.11 -2.19
C GLU A 95 -3.87 12.65 -2.61
N ILE A 96 -2.73 12.28 -3.18
CA ILE A 96 -2.54 10.94 -3.72
C ILE A 96 -1.37 10.25 -3.05
N SER A 97 -1.67 9.14 -2.36
CA SER A 97 -0.64 8.22 -1.87
C SER A 97 -0.42 7.09 -2.87
N VAL A 98 0.82 6.64 -2.97
CA VAL A 98 1.23 5.51 -3.81
C VAL A 98 2.04 4.49 -3.02
N ALA A 99 2.04 3.24 -3.45
CA ALA A 99 2.84 2.20 -2.81
C ALA A 99 4.33 2.33 -3.12
N GLY A 100 5.17 2.15 -2.08
CA GLY A 100 6.61 1.93 -2.17
C GLY A 100 7.00 0.56 -1.61
N TYR A 101 8.11 0.00 -2.06
CA TYR A 101 8.58 -1.33 -1.64
C TYR A 101 10.01 -1.22 -1.10
N PRO A 102 10.20 -1.24 0.24
CA PRO A 102 11.53 -1.11 0.84
C PRO A 102 12.53 -2.17 0.36
N GLU A 103 12.06 -3.39 0.11
CA GLU A 103 12.88 -4.51 -0.37
C GLU A 103 12.88 -4.69 -1.89
N LYS A 104 12.00 -4.05 -2.63
CA LYS A 104 11.78 -4.12 -4.08
C LYS A 104 10.43 -4.77 -4.43
N HIS A 105 9.73 -4.20 -5.40
CA HIS A 105 8.54 -4.83 -5.99
C HIS A 105 8.91 -6.17 -6.65
N PRO A 106 8.14 -7.25 -6.44
CA PRO A 106 8.45 -8.58 -7.01
C PRO A 106 8.67 -8.59 -8.52
N GLU A 107 7.90 -7.81 -9.27
CA GLU A 107 8.01 -7.70 -10.72
C GLU A 107 9.13 -6.77 -11.21
N ALA A 108 9.75 -5.97 -10.33
CA ALA A 108 10.87 -5.13 -10.74
C ALA A 108 12.14 -5.99 -10.90
N PRO A 109 13.00 -5.75 -11.90
CA PRO A 109 14.24 -6.49 -12.06
C PRO A 109 15.20 -6.24 -10.89
N ASP A 110 15.28 -5.00 -10.44
CA ASP A 110 16.14 -4.53 -9.35
C ASP A 110 15.51 -3.38 -8.58
N LEU A 111 16.11 -2.98 -7.47
CA LEU A 111 15.62 -1.92 -6.61
C LEU A 111 15.73 -0.54 -7.28
N GLU A 112 16.72 -0.33 -8.14
CA GLU A 112 16.95 0.94 -8.83
C GLU A 112 15.81 1.22 -9.81
N THR A 113 15.47 0.23 -10.63
CA THR A 113 14.29 0.29 -11.51
C THR A 113 12.98 0.51 -10.74
N ASP A 114 12.85 -0.09 -9.55
CA ASP A 114 11.65 0.10 -8.72
C ASP A 114 11.55 1.53 -8.17
N ILE A 115 12.68 2.12 -7.77
CA ILE A 115 12.75 3.53 -7.35
C ILE A 115 12.46 4.47 -8.52
N ASP A 116 12.92 4.16 -9.73
CA ASP A 116 12.58 4.92 -10.93
C ASP A 116 11.07 4.88 -11.21
N ASN A 117 10.45 3.70 -11.07
CA ASN A 117 9.01 3.54 -11.19
C ASN A 117 8.26 4.33 -10.10
N LEU A 118 8.79 4.36 -8.87
CA LEU A 118 8.26 5.16 -7.78
C LEU A 118 8.36 6.66 -8.11
N LYS A 119 9.52 7.10 -8.61
CA LYS A 119 9.71 8.48 -9.05
C LYS A 119 8.71 8.90 -10.12
N ARG A 120 8.44 8.06 -11.12
CA ARG A 120 7.41 8.33 -12.13
C ARG A 120 6.02 8.57 -11.52
N LYS A 121 5.67 7.87 -10.44
CA LYS A 121 4.41 8.09 -9.71
C LYS A 121 4.40 9.45 -9.01
N ILE A 122 5.54 9.87 -8.43
CA ILE A 122 5.67 11.19 -7.81
C ILE A 122 5.64 12.30 -8.85
N ASP A 123 6.37 12.16 -9.96
CA ASP A 123 6.39 13.11 -11.05
C ASP A 123 5.00 13.24 -11.72
N ALA A 124 4.17 12.20 -11.66
CA ALA A 124 2.78 12.23 -12.10
C ALA A 124 1.83 13.00 -11.15
N GLY A 125 2.27 13.36 -9.95
CA GLY A 125 1.54 14.16 -8.98
C GLY A 125 1.17 13.45 -7.67
N ALA A 126 1.75 12.29 -7.36
CA ALA A 126 1.58 11.68 -6.05
C ALA A 126 2.31 12.51 -4.98
N THR A 127 1.65 12.67 -3.82
CA THR A 127 2.08 13.56 -2.74
C THR A 127 2.61 12.83 -1.52
N ARG A 128 2.46 11.49 -1.47
CA ARG A 128 2.89 10.65 -0.34
C ARG A 128 3.20 9.24 -0.82
N ILE A 129 4.13 8.59 -0.15
CA ILE A 129 4.41 7.16 -0.32
C ILE A 129 3.96 6.45 0.95
N ILE A 130 3.23 5.34 0.82
CA ILE A 130 2.97 4.38 1.89
C ILE A 130 3.73 3.11 1.52
N THR A 131 4.65 2.67 2.38
CA THR A 131 5.44 1.49 2.03
C THR A 131 4.65 0.20 2.26
N HIS A 132 5.01 -0.82 1.51
CA HIS A 132 4.66 -2.17 1.90
C HIS A 132 5.30 -2.50 3.25
N PHE A 133 4.74 -3.45 4.00
CA PHE A 133 5.30 -3.85 5.28
C PHE A 133 6.72 -4.44 5.12
N PHE A 134 7.51 -4.29 6.13
CA PHE A 134 8.87 -4.81 6.29
C PHE A 134 9.08 -5.19 7.76
N PHE A 135 10.12 -5.96 8.06
CA PHE A 135 10.42 -6.39 9.43
C PHE A 135 11.79 -5.96 9.92
N ASP A 136 12.59 -5.40 9.03
CA ASP A 136 13.92 -4.88 9.32
C ASP A 136 13.91 -3.36 9.11
N THR A 137 14.08 -2.63 10.19
CA THR A 137 14.06 -1.15 10.20
C THR A 137 15.15 -0.57 9.32
N ASP A 138 16.33 -1.21 9.26
CA ASP A 138 17.45 -0.72 8.44
C ASP A 138 17.13 -0.77 6.94
N ILE A 139 16.37 -1.75 6.51
CA ILE A 139 15.90 -1.85 5.10
C ILE A 139 15.04 -0.64 4.75
N TYR A 140 14.13 -0.25 5.63
CA TYR A 140 13.31 0.94 5.42
C TYR A 140 14.14 2.23 5.40
N LEU A 141 15.07 2.39 6.33
CA LEU A 141 15.93 3.58 6.39
C LEU A 141 16.81 3.69 5.13
N GLN A 142 17.39 2.59 4.66
CA GLN A 142 18.13 2.55 3.41
C GLN A 142 17.25 2.89 2.19
N PHE A 143 16.01 2.43 2.17
CA PHE A 143 15.05 2.78 1.12
C PHE A 143 14.75 4.28 1.13
N VAL A 144 14.52 4.89 2.29
CA VAL A 144 14.32 6.34 2.42
C VAL A 144 15.52 7.11 1.90
N GLU A 145 16.74 6.71 2.29
CA GLU A 145 17.98 7.33 1.80
C GLU A 145 18.10 7.25 0.27
N LYS A 146 17.80 6.09 -0.32
CA LYS A 146 17.81 5.91 -1.77
C LYS A 146 16.77 6.79 -2.47
N CYS A 147 15.56 6.88 -1.92
CA CYS A 147 14.52 7.78 -2.42
C CYS A 147 15.00 9.23 -2.42
N GLN A 148 15.62 9.69 -1.34
CA GLN A 148 16.17 11.04 -1.23
C GLN A 148 17.27 11.31 -2.27
N LYS A 149 18.20 10.36 -2.47
CA LYS A 149 19.24 10.44 -3.50
C LYS A 149 18.68 10.54 -4.92
N ASN A 150 17.47 10.00 -5.15
CA ASN A 150 16.75 10.08 -6.43
C ASN A 150 15.77 11.27 -6.49
N ASN A 151 15.94 12.29 -5.64
CA ASN A 151 15.10 13.49 -5.57
C ASN A 151 13.61 13.21 -5.28
N ILE A 152 13.28 12.13 -4.60
CA ILE A 152 11.96 11.87 -4.05
C ILE A 152 11.89 12.55 -2.69
N LYS A 153 11.11 13.65 -2.59
CA LYS A 153 11.05 14.52 -1.40
C LYS A 153 9.71 14.46 -0.66
N VAL A 154 8.76 13.69 -1.16
CA VAL A 154 7.46 13.53 -0.51
C VAL A 154 7.59 12.68 0.76
N PRO A 155 6.67 12.83 1.74
CA PRO A 155 6.65 11.98 2.92
C PRO A 155 6.59 10.49 2.55
N ILE A 156 7.35 9.67 3.28
CA ILE A 156 7.38 8.21 3.15
C ILE A 156 6.90 7.62 4.47
N VAL A 157 5.69 7.09 4.47
CA VAL A 157 5.04 6.50 5.65
C VAL A 157 5.31 4.99 5.68
N PRO A 158 5.90 4.44 6.75
CA PRO A 158 6.16 3.00 6.85
C PRO A 158 4.87 2.20 7.05
N GLY A 159 4.73 1.11 6.32
CA GLY A 159 3.68 0.12 6.53
C GLY A 159 4.09 -0.84 7.65
N ILE A 160 3.37 -0.85 8.76
CA ILE A 160 3.59 -1.73 9.90
C ILE A 160 2.55 -2.86 9.89
N LEU A 161 3.01 -4.11 9.96
CA LEU A 161 2.14 -5.28 10.00
C LEU A 161 2.33 -6.07 11.30
N PRO A 162 1.40 -5.99 12.26
CA PRO A 162 1.41 -6.87 13.43
C PRO A 162 1.19 -8.34 13.02
N VAL A 163 2.15 -9.21 13.38
CA VAL A 163 2.18 -10.62 12.97
C VAL A 163 1.32 -11.48 13.88
N SER A 164 0.00 -11.40 13.76
CA SER A 164 -0.92 -12.26 14.55
C SER A 164 -1.05 -13.69 14.01
N ASN A 165 -0.76 -13.89 12.73
CA ASN A 165 -0.79 -15.20 12.05
C ASN A 165 0.46 -15.39 11.18
N VAL A 166 1.41 -16.20 11.68
CA VAL A 166 2.70 -16.43 11.01
C VAL A 166 2.54 -17.10 9.64
N LYS A 167 1.59 -18.04 9.50
CA LYS A 167 1.34 -18.73 8.21
C LYS A 167 0.85 -17.75 7.16
N GLN A 168 -0.07 -16.84 7.54
CA GLN A 168 -0.58 -15.80 6.66
C GLN A 168 0.52 -14.80 6.30
N VAL A 169 1.35 -14.39 7.26
CA VAL A 169 2.47 -13.48 6.99
C VAL A 169 3.50 -14.11 6.06
N LYS A 170 3.83 -15.40 6.23
CA LYS A 170 4.70 -16.13 5.30
C LYS A 170 4.13 -16.14 3.87
N HIS A 171 2.83 -16.31 3.74
CA HIS A 171 2.15 -16.25 2.44
C HIS A 171 2.26 -14.84 1.83
N PHE A 172 1.88 -13.80 2.56
CA PHE A 172 1.97 -12.41 2.09
C PHE A 172 3.39 -11.99 1.78
N SER A 173 4.37 -12.36 2.61
CA SER A 173 5.79 -12.05 2.36
C SER A 173 6.28 -12.61 1.04
N LYS A 174 5.84 -13.82 0.66
CA LYS A 174 6.16 -14.38 -0.67
C LYS A 174 5.53 -13.59 -1.81
N MET A 175 4.29 -13.10 -1.62
CA MET A 175 3.58 -12.34 -2.65
C MET A 175 4.19 -10.97 -2.88
N CYS A 176 4.66 -10.30 -1.84
CA CYS A 176 5.17 -8.92 -1.91
C CYS A 176 6.70 -8.79 -1.83
N GLY A 177 7.42 -9.89 -1.73
CA GLY A 177 8.88 -9.90 -1.70
C GLY A 177 9.49 -9.48 -0.37
N ALA A 178 8.71 -9.33 0.70
CA ALA A 178 9.22 -8.97 2.02
C ALA A 178 9.92 -10.16 2.68
N LYS A 179 11.09 -9.92 3.27
CA LYS A 179 11.86 -10.94 3.97
C LYS A 179 11.40 -11.07 5.43
N ILE A 180 11.24 -12.31 5.88
CA ILE A 180 10.98 -12.60 7.30
C ILE A 180 12.30 -12.90 7.98
N PRO A 181 12.74 -12.09 8.96
CA PRO A 181 13.97 -12.36 9.71
C PRO A 181 13.88 -13.70 10.45
N LYS A 182 15.03 -14.39 10.60
CA LYS A 182 15.08 -15.67 11.31
C LYS A 182 14.56 -15.59 12.74
N TRP A 183 14.92 -14.51 13.45
CA TRP A 183 14.49 -14.29 14.83
C TRP A 183 12.96 -14.26 14.96
N MET A 184 12.25 -13.67 13.99
CA MET A 184 10.79 -13.59 14.00
C MET A 184 10.15 -14.98 13.93
N SER A 185 10.66 -15.87 13.09
CA SER A 185 10.16 -17.26 13.04
C SER A 185 10.33 -17.96 14.38
N SER A 186 11.47 -17.75 15.05
CA SER A 186 11.78 -18.40 16.34
C SER A 186 10.88 -17.94 17.49
N ILE A 187 10.52 -16.65 17.56
CA ILE A 187 9.65 -16.17 18.66
C ILE A 187 8.20 -16.63 18.54
N PHE A 188 7.76 -17.07 17.36
CA PHE A 188 6.42 -17.60 17.14
C PHE A 188 6.37 -19.16 17.11
N GLU A 189 7.52 -19.82 17.26
CA GLU A 189 7.60 -21.27 17.26
C GLU A 189 6.82 -21.87 18.44
N GLY A 190 6.03 -22.92 18.18
CA GLY A 190 5.22 -23.58 19.20
C GLY A 190 3.98 -22.81 19.69
N LEU A 191 3.64 -21.69 19.05
CA LEU A 191 2.50 -20.87 19.43
C LEU A 191 1.28 -21.02 18.51
N ASP A 192 1.25 -22.01 17.64
CA ASP A 192 0.17 -22.18 16.66
C ASP A 192 -1.23 -22.20 17.30
N GLU A 193 -1.39 -22.89 18.43
CA GLU A 193 -2.67 -23.00 19.16
C GLU A 193 -2.84 -21.92 20.26
N LYS A 194 -1.89 -21.00 20.43
CA LYS A 194 -1.90 -19.99 21.48
C LYS A 194 -2.18 -18.60 20.92
N GLU A 195 -3.41 -18.37 20.48
CA GLU A 195 -3.80 -17.14 19.78
C GLU A 195 -3.54 -15.87 20.57
N GLU A 196 -3.91 -15.82 21.84
CA GLU A 196 -3.72 -14.64 22.70
C GLU A 196 -2.24 -14.33 22.93
N THR A 197 -1.41 -15.36 23.13
CA THR A 197 0.04 -15.18 23.25
C THR A 197 0.64 -14.65 21.94
N ARG A 198 0.19 -15.15 20.80
CA ARG A 198 0.63 -14.64 19.49
C ARG A 198 0.26 -13.17 19.29
N LYS A 199 -0.96 -12.77 19.62
CA LYS A 199 -1.41 -11.37 19.55
C LYS A 199 -0.55 -10.45 20.41
N LEU A 200 -0.25 -10.88 21.63
CA LEU A 200 0.59 -10.11 22.55
C LEU A 200 2.02 -9.94 21.99
N ILE A 201 2.65 -11.01 21.53
CA ILE A 201 3.97 -10.96 20.91
C ILE A 201 3.95 -10.09 19.65
N ALA A 202 2.93 -10.22 18.81
CA ALA A 202 2.76 -9.41 17.62
C ALA A 202 2.70 -7.91 17.93
N ALA A 203 1.97 -7.54 19.00
CA ALA A 203 1.88 -6.16 19.44
C ALA A 203 3.25 -5.64 19.94
N ILE A 204 3.98 -6.44 20.72
CA ILE A 204 5.31 -6.08 21.22
C ILE A 204 6.29 -5.86 20.07
N VAL A 205 6.32 -6.75 19.09
CA VAL A 205 7.17 -6.62 17.89
C VAL A 205 6.83 -5.36 17.09
N ALA A 206 5.55 -5.08 16.87
CA ALA A 206 5.12 -3.88 16.14
C ALA A 206 5.47 -2.60 16.91
N VAL A 207 5.27 -2.57 18.23
CA VAL A 207 5.64 -1.42 19.08
C VAL A 207 7.14 -1.18 19.04
N GLU A 208 7.95 -2.23 19.14
CA GLU A 208 9.41 -2.09 19.07
C GLU A 208 9.87 -1.57 17.70
N GLN A 209 9.25 -2.04 16.62
CA GLN A 209 9.52 -1.51 15.28
C GLN A 209 9.18 -0.02 15.18
N CYS A 210 8.00 0.39 15.67
CA CYS A 210 7.62 1.81 15.71
C CYS A 210 8.59 2.62 16.57
N ARG A 211 9.03 2.10 17.74
CA ARG A 211 10.00 2.76 18.62
C ARG A 211 11.35 2.97 17.91
N LEU A 212 11.85 1.97 17.20
CA LEU A 212 13.10 2.07 16.43
C LEU A 212 12.97 3.10 15.30
N LEU A 213 11.85 3.12 14.58
CA LEU A 213 11.58 4.11 13.53
C LEU A 213 11.49 5.52 14.12
N HIS A 214 10.77 5.69 15.25
CA HIS A 214 10.65 6.96 15.93
C HIS A 214 12.02 7.52 16.39
N ASN A 215 12.91 6.67 16.91
CA ASN A 215 14.26 7.06 17.27
C ASN A 215 15.10 7.54 16.07
N ASN A 216 14.71 7.18 14.87
CA ASN A 216 15.31 7.64 13.59
C ASN A 216 14.52 8.80 12.96
N GLY A 217 13.63 9.46 13.71
CA GLY A 217 12.91 10.66 13.27
C GLY A 217 11.64 10.38 12.46
N ILE A 218 11.17 9.15 12.39
CA ILE A 218 9.91 8.79 11.72
C ILE A 218 8.77 8.89 12.74
N ASN A 219 7.81 9.78 12.48
CA ASN A 219 6.71 10.07 13.41
C ASN A 219 5.32 9.71 12.87
N ASP A 220 5.21 9.42 11.58
CA ASP A 220 3.97 9.02 10.90
C ASP A 220 4.02 7.51 10.61
N PHE A 221 2.94 6.78 10.94
CA PHE A 221 2.81 5.33 10.79
C PHE A 221 1.46 4.95 10.16
#